data_ed946eda29fb9da0e747813aff8e9db1
#
_entry.id   ed946eda29fb9da0e747813aff8e9db1
#
_cell.length_a   1.000
_cell.length_b   1.000
_cell.length_c   1.000
_cell.angle_alpha   90.00
_cell.angle_beta   90.00
_cell.angle_gamma   90.00
#
_symmetry.space_group_name_H-M   'P 1'
#
loop_
_entity.id
_entity.type
_entity.pdbx_description
1 polymer ?
#
loop_
_entity_poly.entity_id
_entity_poly.type
_entity_poly.pdbx_seq_one_letter_code
_entity_poly.pdbx_strand_id
1 'polypeptide(L)'
;MPDLSHYGEDAVVSRLTALLEAGPETLTGPGDDCAVVEGSGRGQVELLKADCVICGVHFLPDAPPRKIGWKAVARTLSDFAAMGGWPRHLMVTLALPPDCQMRWIEEVYRGMNKCARTFDCSIVGGETSSLPEGAPVMISVAGTGIARRSQVVLRSGGRPGDLLFVTGKLGGSQRGRHLTFMPRLEEADWLSRNFRIHAMMDLSDGLAMDLPRLASASGCGFRLKEEALPRSRGVTAEEALRDGEDYELLFAIAERSSQRLLAEWPERFPGLKLTXVGALSSDGTXGLSGGWDHFRE
;
A
#
# COMPACT_ATOMS: atom_id res chain seq x y z
N MET A 1 8.31 11.59 30.07
CA MET A 1 7.18 11.52 29.15
C MET A 1 7.23 10.12 28.49
N PRO A 2 6.10 9.52 28.16
CA PRO A 2 6.15 8.23 27.48
C PRO A 2 6.76 8.36 26.09
N ASP A 3 7.53 7.37 25.67
CA ASP A 3 8.14 7.33 24.35
C ASP A 3 7.20 6.67 23.32
N LEU A 4 7.64 6.54 22.07
CA LEU A 4 6.78 6.08 20.98
C LEU A 4 6.26 4.65 21.18
N SER A 5 7.04 3.78 21.83
CA SER A 5 6.65 2.39 22.05
C SER A 5 5.37 2.26 22.90
N HIS A 6 5.04 3.29 23.70
CA HIS A 6 3.80 3.30 24.47
C HIS A 6 2.54 3.53 23.63
N TYR A 7 2.69 4.11 22.44
CA TYR A 7 1.54 4.55 21.64
C TYR A 7 1.18 3.59 20.50
N GLY A 8 2.16 3.05 19.81
CA GLY A 8 1.93 2.34 18.55
C GLY A 8 1.74 3.31 17.39
N GLU A 9 1.87 2.80 16.17
CA GLU A 9 1.93 3.63 14.96
C GLU A 9 0.68 4.46 14.72
N ASP A 10 -0.49 3.85 14.75
CA ASP A 10 -1.76 4.55 14.46
C ASP A 10 -1.99 5.73 15.41
N ALA A 11 -1.66 5.57 16.70
CA ALA A 11 -1.82 6.65 17.68
C ALA A 11 -0.79 7.78 17.45
N VAL A 12 0.44 7.42 17.08
CA VAL A 12 1.48 8.41 16.75
C VAL A 12 1.04 9.22 15.51
N VAL A 13 0.64 8.54 14.45
CA VAL A 13 0.19 9.20 13.21
C VAL A 13 -1.01 10.12 13.52
N SER A 14 -2.01 9.61 14.24
CA SER A 14 -3.20 10.40 14.59
C SER A 14 -2.85 11.69 15.34
N ARG A 15 -1.92 11.60 16.30
CA ARG A 15 -1.51 12.78 17.08
C ARG A 15 -0.74 13.80 16.23
N LEU A 16 0.13 13.32 15.33
CA LEU A 16 0.91 14.22 14.48
C LEU A 16 0.03 14.88 13.41
N THR A 17 -0.85 14.12 12.79
CA THR A 17 -1.73 14.65 11.75
C THR A 17 -2.77 15.63 12.29
N ALA A 18 -3.15 15.51 13.57
CA ALA A 18 -4.02 16.48 14.23
C ALA A 18 -3.40 17.87 14.35
N LEU A 19 -2.07 18.01 14.17
CA LEU A 19 -1.37 19.29 14.19
C LEU A 19 -1.33 19.97 12.82
N LEU A 20 -1.78 19.28 11.77
CA LEU A 20 -1.68 19.78 10.40
C LEU A 20 -2.92 20.59 10.01
N GLU A 21 -2.68 21.66 9.28
CA GLU A 21 -3.75 22.47 8.69
C GLU A 21 -3.81 22.20 7.19
N ALA A 22 -4.93 21.68 6.73
CA ALA A 22 -5.11 21.41 5.30
C ALA A 22 -5.32 22.72 4.53
N GLY A 23 -4.65 22.86 3.41
CA GLY A 23 -4.87 23.96 2.49
C GLY A 23 -6.17 23.78 1.70
N PRO A 24 -6.66 24.86 1.05
CA PRO A 24 -7.93 24.80 0.33
C PRO A 24 -7.94 23.85 -0.87
N GLU A 25 -6.78 23.46 -1.35
CA GLU A 25 -6.66 22.52 -2.47
C GLU A 25 -6.68 21.05 -2.03
N THR A 26 -6.66 20.80 -0.71
CA THR A 26 -6.63 19.43 -0.17
C THR A 26 -8.04 18.84 -0.15
N LEU A 27 -8.25 17.81 -0.93
CA LEU A 27 -9.54 17.10 -1.00
C LEU A 27 -9.60 15.97 0.01
N THR A 28 -8.47 15.26 0.19
CA THR A 28 -8.30 14.22 1.21
C THR A 28 -6.91 14.38 1.79
N GLY A 29 -6.83 14.62 3.09
CA GLY A 29 -5.57 14.74 3.82
C GLY A 29 -5.08 13.40 4.36
N PRO A 30 -4.32 13.42 5.46
CA PRO A 30 -3.80 12.19 6.04
C PRO A 30 -4.90 11.23 6.50
N GLY A 31 -4.64 9.93 6.39
CA GLY A 31 -5.57 8.87 6.80
C GLY A 31 -5.95 7.92 5.70
N ASP A 32 -5.50 8.21 4.48
CA ASP A 32 -5.69 7.31 3.32
C ASP A 32 -4.33 6.91 2.74
N ASP A 33 -4.30 6.09 1.71
CA ASP A 33 -3.05 5.62 1.11
C ASP A 33 -2.24 6.78 0.50
N CYS A 34 -2.93 7.74 -0.14
CA CYS A 34 -2.30 8.98 -0.61
C CYS A 34 -3.12 10.19 -0.16
N ALA A 35 -2.49 11.34 -0.08
CA ALA A 35 -3.23 12.60 -0.04
C ALA A 35 -3.81 12.87 -1.44
N VAL A 36 -5.00 13.48 -1.50
CA VAL A 36 -5.65 13.87 -2.76
C VAL A 36 -5.75 15.38 -2.79
N VAL A 37 -5.21 15.99 -3.83
CA VAL A 37 -5.28 17.46 -4.02
C VAL A 37 -5.88 17.79 -5.39
N GLU A 38 -6.34 19.03 -5.52
CA GLU A 38 -6.87 19.51 -6.81
C GLU A 38 -5.80 19.35 -7.91
N GLY A 39 -6.21 18.76 -9.02
CA GLY A 39 -5.33 18.60 -10.18
C GLY A 39 -5.49 19.73 -11.18
N SER A 40 -4.49 19.95 -12.00
CA SER A 40 -4.51 20.98 -13.02
C SER A 40 -5.44 20.67 -14.20
N GLY A 41 -5.78 19.38 -14.40
CA GLY A 41 -6.65 18.94 -15.50
C GLY A 41 -8.12 18.89 -15.10
N ARG A 42 -9.02 19.25 -16.02
CA ARG A 42 -10.46 19.21 -15.75
C ARG A 42 -10.92 17.80 -15.35
N GLY A 43 -11.49 17.68 -14.17
CA GLY A 43 -11.97 16.40 -13.65
C GLY A 43 -10.87 15.46 -13.19
N GLN A 44 -9.65 15.97 -13.03
CA GLN A 44 -8.51 15.21 -12.50
C GLN A 44 -8.15 15.68 -11.10
N VAL A 45 -7.53 14.80 -10.35
CA VAL A 45 -6.91 15.11 -9.07
C VAL A 45 -5.47 14.61 -9.11
N GLU A 46 -4.64 15.18 -8.25
CA GLU A 46 -3.30 14.66 -8.01
C GLU A 46 -3.28 13.88 -6.71
N LEU A 47 -2.51 12.82 -6.73
CA LEU A 47 -2.25 11.96 -5.57
C LEU A 47 -0.81 12.20 -5.13
N LEU A 48 -0.60 12.37 -3.84
CA LEU A 48 0.72 12.62 -3.27
C LEU A 48 1.02 11.54 -2.22
N LYS A 49 2.21 10.94 -2.33
CA LYS A 49 2.63 9.89 -1.39
C LYS A 49 4.13 9.97 -1.13
N ALA A 50 4.53 9.60 0.07
CA ALA A 50 5.93 9.37 0.41
C ALA A 50 6.04 8.11 1.26
N ASP A 51 7.00 7.25 0.92
CA ASP A 51 7.33 6.04 1.66
C ASP A 51 8.82 5.95 1.88
N CYS A 52 9.25 5.10 2.80
CA CYS A 52 10.67 4.81 2.94
C CYS A 52 10.93 3.33 3.17
N VAL A 53 12.14 2.90 2.80
CA VAL A 53 12.66 1.58 3.17
C VAL A 53 13.96 1.78 3.94
N ILE A 54 14.11 1.03 5.03
CA ILE A 54 15.24 1.13 5.97
C ILE A 54 15.88 -0.25 6.08
N CYS A 55 17.21 -0.28 5.98
CA CYS A 55 17.99 -1.50 6.15
C CYS A 55 17.80 -2.06 7.57
N GLY A 56 17.54 -3.35 7.67
CA GLY A 56 17.27 -4.00 8.96
C GLY A 56 15.77 -3.99 9.33
N VAL A 57 14.97 -3.17 8.65
CA VAL A 57 13.50 -3.12 8.86
C VAL A 57 12.78 -3.67 7.63
N HIS A 58 12.99 -3.05 6.48
CA HIS A 58 12.26 -3.36 5.25
C HIS A 58 13.05 -4.26 4.29
N PHE A 59 14.35 -4.37 4.49
CA PHE A 59 15.22 -5.28 3.73
C PHE A 59 16.44 -5.63 4.56
N LEU A 60 17.00 -6.81 4.33
CA LEU A 60 18.20 -7.27 5.03
C LEU A 60 19.45 -6.74 4.32
N PRO A 61 20.58 -6.58 5.05
CA PRO A 61 21.82 -6.04 4.46
C PRO A 61 22.35 -6.82 3.24
N ASP A 62 22.07 -8.12 3.17
CA ASP A 62 22.51 -9.01 2.09
C ASP A 62 21.50 -9.09 0.93
N ALA A 63 20.38 -8.36 1.00
CA ALA A 63 19.39 -8.39 -0.06
C ALA A 63 19.97 -7.82 -1.37
N PRO A 64 19.62 -8.41 -2.53
CA PRO A 64 20.15 -7.92 -3.81
C PRO A 64 19.77 -6.45 -4.08
N PRO A 65 20.75 -5.56 -4.33
CA PRO A 65 20.47 -4.12 -4.41
C PRO A 65 19.44 -3.72 -5.48
N ARG A 66 19.41 -4.41 -6.62
CA ARG A 66 18.38 -4.15 -7.64
C ARG A 66 16.97 -4.44 -7.13
N LYS A 67 16.82 -5.46 -6.27
CA LYS A 67 15.52 -5.79 -5.67
C LYS A 67 15.13 -4.76 -4.61
N ILE A 68 16.12 -4.27 -3.84
CA ILE A 68 15.88 -3.19 -2.87
C ILE A 68 15.33 -1.96 -3.61
N GLY A 69 15.99 -1.57 -4.71
CA GLY A 69 15.53 -0.44 -5.53
C GLY A 69 14.14 -0.66 -6.10
N TRP A 70 13.85 -1.88 -6.60
CA TRP A 70 12.51 -2.24 -7.07
C TRP A 70 11.49 -2.03 -5.95
N LYS A 71 11.74 -2.61 -4.77
CA LYS A 71 10.83 -2.52 -3.61
C LYS A 71 10.58 -1.06 -3.20
N ALA A 72 11.64 -0.24 -3.12
CA ALA A 72 11.53 1.15 -2.69
C ALA A 72 10.53 1.93 -3.55
N VAL A 73 10.56 1.72 -4.87
CA VAL A 73 9.60 2.35 -5.79
C VAL A 73 8.25 1.65 -5.73
N ALA A 74 8.23 0.33 -5.79
CA ALA A 74 6.99 -0.45 -5.88
C ALA A 74 6.03 -0.19 -4.72
N ARG A 75 6.55 0.06 -3.49
CA ARG A 75 5.73 0.41 -2.32
C ARG A 75 4.90 1.67 -2.61
N THR A 76 5.59 2.76 -2.98
CA THR A 76 4.93 4.03 -3.31
C THR A 76 3.90 3.85 -4.45
N LEU A 77 4.21 2.98 -5.43
CA LEU A 77 3.27 2.72 -6.53
C LEU A 77 2.05 1.94 -6.07
N SER A 78 2.19 1.09 -5.05
CA SER A 78 1.09 0.33 -4.47
C SER A 78 0.02 1.25 -3.87
N ASP A 79 0.44 2.34 -3.21
CA ASP A 79 -0.48 3.32 -2.66
C ASP A 79 -1.28 4.05 -3.75
N PHE A 80 -0.61 4.40 -4.87
CA PHE A 80 -1.34 4.99 -6.00
C PHE A 80 -2.38 4.01 -6.55
N ALA A 81 -2.01 2.72 -6.65
CA ALA A 81 -2.96 1.69 -7.07
C ALA A 81 -4.14 1.59 -6.10
N ALA A 82 -3.86 1.59 -4.79
CA ALA A 82 -4.91 1.49 -3.75
C ALA A 82 -5.99 2.56 -3.91
N MET A 83 -5.64 3.72 -4.50
CA MET A 83 -6.59 4.81 -4.70
C MET A 83 -7.11 4.92 -6.15
N GLY A 84 -6.83 3.92 -6.99
CA GLY A 84 -7.27 3.94 -8.39
C GLY A 84 -6.54 4.95 -9.26
N GLY A 85 -5.34 5.35 -8.84
CA GLY A 85 -4.52 6.33 -9.55
C GLY A 85 -3.35 5.73 -10.30
N TRP A 86 -2.68 6.56 -11.09
CA TRP A 86 -1.52 6.15 -11.86
C TRP A 86 -0.33 7.06 -11.55
N PRO A 87 0.85 6.50 -11.26
CA PRO A 87 2.02 7.31 -10.90
C PRO A 87 2.52 8.18 -12.06
N ARG A 88 3.17 9.30 -11.72
CA ARG A 88 3.75 10.22 -12.73
C ARG A 88 5.23 10.47 -12.48
N HIS A 89 5.54 11.11 -11.37
CA HIS A 89 6.90 11.55 -11.07
C HIS A 89 7.29 11.09 -9.68
N LEU A 90 8.55 10.69 -9.54
CA LEU A 90 9.10 10.23 -8.28
C LEU A 90 10.34 11.06 -7.93
N MET A 91 10.52 11.33 -6.65
CA MET A 91 11.73 11.93 -6.09
C MET A 91 12.30 10.97 -5.05
N VAL A 92 13.60 10.78 -5.07
CA VAL A 92 14.28 9.81 -4.20
C VAL A 92 15.19 10.54 -3.24
N THR A 93 14.99 10.34 -1.95
CA THR A 93 15.94 10.79 -0.90
C THR A 93 16.75 9.60 -0.44
N LEU A 94 18.06 9.72 -0.51
CA LEU A 94 19.00 8.74 0.04
C LEU A 94 19.62 9.29 1.31
N ALA A 95 19.58 8.53 2.40
CA ALA A 95 20.38 8.79 3.59
C ALA A 95 21.33 7.60 3.75
N LEU A 96 22.64 7.86 3.60
CA LEU A 96 23.66 6.83 3.42
C LEU A 96 24.84 7.07 4.37
N PRO A 97 25.36 6.01 5.01
CA PRO A 97 26.63 6.15 5.74
C PRO A 97 27.79 6.25 4.74
N PRO A 98 28.92 6.89 5.13
CA PRO A 98 30.03 7.15 4.20
C PRO A 98 30.75 5.89 3.71
N ASP A 99 30.61 4.78 4.41
CA ASP A 99 31.18 3.49 4.02
C ASP A 99 30.32 2.72 3.00
N CYS A 100 29.18 3.28 2.58
CA CYS A 100 28.31 2.67 1.57
C CYS A 100 29.00 2.67 0.20
N GLN A 101 29.05 1.51 -0.45
CA GLN A 101 29.76 1.38 -1.74
C GLN A 101 28.98 1.99 -2.90
N MET A 102 29.64 2.83 -3.69
CA MET A 102 29.03 3.48 -4.86
C MET A 102 28.37 2.48 -5.82
N ARG A 103 29.05 1.35 -6.09
CA ARG A 103 28.53 0.29 -6.95
C ARG A 103 27.19 -0.27 -6.43
N TRP A 104 27.06 -0.40 -5.10
CA TRP A 104 25.81 -0.87 -4.49
C TRP A 104 24.66 0.11 -4.76
N ILE A 105 24.93 1.42 -4.58
CA ILE A 105 23.93 2.49 -4.80
C ILE A 105 23.51 2.51 -6.28
N GLU A 106 24.45 2.37 -7.20
CA GLU A 106 24.16 2.32 -8.64
C GLU A 106 23.19 1.16 -8.96
N GLU A 107 23.43 -0.01 -8.36
CA GLU A 107 22.56 -1.17 -8.59
C GLU A 107 21.16 -0.95 -8.00
N VAL A 108 21.06 -0.28 -6.83
CA VAL A 108 19.77 0.13 -6.26
C VAL A 108 19.03 1.04 -7.27
N TYR A 109 19.73 2.07 -7.79
CA TYR A 109 19.14 3.00 -8.78
C TYR A 109 18.71 2.28 -10.06
N ARG A 110 19.47 1.28 -10.51
CA ARG A 110 19.04 0.45 -11.66
C ARG A 110 17.73 -0.27 -11.37
N GLY A 111 17.57 -0.76 -10.13
CA GLY A 111 16.32 -1.40 -9.69
C GLY A 111 15.15 -0.43 -9.65
N MET A 112 15.36 0.75 -9.06
CA MET A 112 14.35 1.81 -9.01
C MET A 112 13.91 2.21 -10.41
N ASN A 113 14.87 2.49 -11.30
CA ASN A 113 14.58 2.92 -12.67
C ASN A 113 13.83 1.83 -13.45
N LYS A 114 14.19 0.56 -13.22
CA LYS A 114 13.48 -0.56 -13.83
C LYS A 114 12.00 -0.57 -13.40
N CYS A 115 11.74 -0.42 -12.10
CA CYS A 115 10.38 -0.39 -11.59
C CYS A 115 9.60 0.80 -12.17
N ALA A 116 10.16 2.01 -12.07
CA ALA A 116 9.52 3.23 -12.58
C ALA A 116 9.13 3.08 -14.06
N ARG A 117 10.07 2.61 -14.89
CA ARG A 117 9.83 2.43 -16.34
C ARG A 117 8.79 1.35 -16.64
N THR A 118 8.71 0.32 -15.80
CA THR A 118 7.68 -0.73 -15.97
C THR A 118 6.27 -0.16 -15.85
N PHE A 119 6.10 0.90 -15.05
CA PHE A 119 4.81 1.53 -14.78
C PHE A 119 4.68 2.94 -15.37
N ASP A 120 5.48 3.24 -16.40
CA ASP A 120 5.43 4.50 -17.15
C ASP A 120 5.55 5.76 -16.28
N CYS A 121 6.34 5.69 -15.19
CA CYS A 121 6.66 6.85 -14.39
C CYS A 121 8.19 7.09 -14.39
N SER A 122 8.62 8.23 -13.91
CA SER A 122 10.02 8.62 -13.98
C SER A 122 10.53 9.21 -12.67
N ILE A 123 11.77 8.86 -12.33
CA ILE A 123 12.49 9.51 -11.22
C ILE A 123 13.03 10.82 -11.77
N VAL A 124 12.58 11.95 -11.22
CA VAL A 124 12.88 13.28 -11.75
C VAL A 124 13.81 14.10 -10.86
N GLY A 125 14.17 13.58 -9.69
CA GLY A 125 15.06 14.30 -8.77
C GLY A 125 15.12 13.62 -7.42
N GLY A 126 15.67 14.35 -6.46
CA GLY A 126 15.78 13.83 -5.10
C GLY A 126 16.84 14.55 -4.29
N GLU A 127 17.30 13.90 -3.22
CA GLU A 127 18.24 14.43 -2.23
C GLU A 127 19.20 13.32 -1.82
N THR A 128 20.43 13.70 -1.42
CA THR A 128 21.40 12.77 -0.86
C THR A 128 22.00 13.37 0.41
N SER A 129 21.84 12.69 1.52
CA SER A 129 22.36 13.12 2.83
C SER A 129 23.23 12.05 3.44
N SER A 130 24.23 12.49 4.21
CA SER A 130 25.14 11.58 4.92
C SER A 130 24.56 11.20 6.28
N LEU A 131 24.72 9.94 6.65
CA LEU A 131 24.45 9.42 7.99
C LEU A 131 25.78 9.16 8.72
N PRO A 132 25.75 9.02 10.04
CA PRO A 132 26.93 8.52 10.77
C PRO A 132 27.39 7.17 10.23
N GLU A 133 28.69 6.90 10.36
CA GLU A 133 29.26 5.60 10.00
C GLU A 133 28.53 4.46 10.70
N GLY A 134 28.20 3.40 9.96
CA GLY A 134 27.50 2.22 10.49
C GLY A 134 26.00 2.39 10.65
N ALA A 135 25.43 3.57 10.37
CA ALA A 135 24.00 3.76 10.44
C ALA A 135 23.29 2.98 9.31
N PRO A 136 22.07 2.51 9.55
CA PRO A 136 21.34 1.80 8.50
C PRO A 136 20.97 2.72 7.33
N VAL A 137 21.14 2.22 6.12
CA VAL A 137 20.72 2.93 4.90
C VAL A 137 19.22 3.19 4.95
N MET A 138 18.81 4.41 4.59
CA MET A 138 17.40 4.76 4.38
C MET A 138 17.21 5.31 2.97
N ILE A 139 16.17 4.83 2.30
CA ILE A 139 15.77 5.30 0.98
C ILE A 139 14.30 5.73 1.08
N SER A 140 14.02 6.99 0.84
CA SER A 140 12.64 7.47 0.79
C SER A 140 12.27 7.81 -0.66
N VAL A 141 11.08 7.42 -1.06
CA VAL A 141 10.53 7.73 -2.39
C VAL A 141 9.24 8.53 -2.18
N ALA A 142 9.25 9.77 -2.65
CA ALA A 142 8.05 10.59 -2.71
C ALA A 142 7.59 10.64 -4.16
N GLY A 143 6.28 10.69 -4.38
CA GLY A 143 5.78 10.70 -5.74
C GLY A 143 4.47 11.45 -5.91
N THR A 144 4.20 11.77 -7.17
CA THR A 144 2.91 12.28 -7.61
C THR A 144 2.25 11.25 -8.52
N GLY A 145 0.93 11.14 -8.38
CA GLY A 145 0.10 10.34 -9.27
C GLY A 145 -1.08 11.15 -9.74
N ILE A 146 -1.82 10.65 -10.71
CA ILE A 146 -3.06 11.27 -11.17
C ILE A 146 -4.19 10.24 -11.15
N ALA A 147 -5.40 10.75 -10.91
CA ALA A 147 -6.62 9.95 -11.03
C ALA A 147 -7.73 10.84 -11.59
N ARG A 148 -8.74 10.24 -12.20
CA ARG A 148 -9.98 10.97 -12.46
C ARG A 148 -10.72 11.11 -11.12
N ARG A 149 -11.20 12.31 -10.83
CA ARG A 149 -11.91 12.56 -9.56
C ARG A 149 -13.02 11.53 -9.30
N SER A 150 -13.72 11.12 -10.35
CA SER A 150 -14.83 10.16 -10.24
C SER A 150 -14.37 8.71 -10.03
N GLN A 151 -13.08 8.44 -10.15
CA GLN A 151 -12.49 7.09 -10.04
C GLN A 151 -11.62 6.92 -8.80
N VAL A 152 -11.35 8.01 -8.06
CA VAL A 152 -10.61 7.90 -6.79
C VAL A 152 -11.40 7.02 -5.84
N VAL A 153 -10.73 6.04 -5.26
CA VAL A 153 -11.28 5.18 -4.23
C VAL A 153 -10.53 5.46 -2.93
N LEU A 154 -11.25 5.60 -1.84
CA LEU A 154 -10.69 5.85 -0.52
C LEU A 154 -10.83 4.60 0.35
N ARG A 155 -10.16 4.59 1.48
CA ARG A 155 -10.40 3.58 2.54
C ARG A 155 -11.81 3.71 3.09
N SER A 156 -12.39 4.90 3.01
CA SER A 156 -13.74 5.21 3.47
C SER A 156 -14.76 5.03 2.33
N GLY A 157 -16.02 4.79 2.71
CA GLY A 157 -17.12 4.68 1.73
C GLY A 157 -17.71 3.29 1.62
N GLY A 158 -17.10 2.32 2.28
CA GLY A 158 -17.64 0.97 2.40
C GLY A 158 -18.95 0.99 3.18
N ARG A 159 -19.82 0.00 2.94
CA ARG A 159 -21.16 -0.06 3.52
C ARG A 159 -21.43 -1.45 4.09
N PRO A 160 -22.23 -1.56 5.15
CA PRO A 160 -22.66 -2.88 5.61
C PRO A 160 -23.31 -3.68 4.47
N GLY A 161 -22.87 -4.92 4.30
CA GLY A 161 -23.30 -5.80 3.21
C GLY A 161 -22.38 -5.80 2.00
N ASP A 162 -21.42 -4.88 1.92
CA ASP A 162 -20.42 -4.94 0.86
C ASP A 162 -19.51 -6.16 1.05
N LEU A 163 -19.25 -6.87 -0.03
CA LEU A 163 -18.33 -8.01 -0.02
C LEU A 163 -16.88 -7.51 -0.08
N LEU A 164 -16.04 -8.16 0.70
CA LEU A 164 -14.61 -7.86 0.78
C LEU A 164 -13.84 -8.83 -0.11
N PHE A 165 -13.01 -8.28 -0.98
CA PHE A 165 -12.17 -9.05 -1.88
C PHE A 165 -10.70 -8.72 -1.67
N VAL A 166 -9.85 -9.73 -1.89
CA VAL A 166 -8.40 -9.58 -1.89
C VAL A 166 -7.87 -10.15 -3.20
N THR A 167 -6.93 -9.43 -3.83
CA THR A 167 -6.19 -9.92 -5.00
C THR A 167 -5.05 -10.85 -4.56
N GLY A 168 -4.63 -11.73 -5.45
CA GLY A 168 -3.41 -12.51 -5.32
C GLY A 168 -3.41 -13.47 -4.13
N LYS A 169 -2.31 -13.46 -3.36
CA LYS A 169 -2.06 -14.39 -2.25
C LYS A 169 -1.45 -13.67 -1.07
N LEU A 170 -1.81 -14.09 0.14
CA LEU A 170 -1.38 -13.49 1.39
C LEU A 170 -0.36 -14.36 2.11
N GLY A 171 0.50 -13.70 2.87
CA GLY A 171 1.47 -14.28 3.78
C GLY A 171 2.72 -14.82 3.10
N GLY A 172 3.78 -14.93 3.89
CA GLY A 172 5.06 -15.44 3.43
C GLY A 172 5.83 -14.48 2.53
N SER A 173 5.41 -13.24 2.43
CA SER A 173 6.01 -12.25 1.53
C SER A 173 7.48 -11.99 1.88
N GLN A 174 7.78 -11.98 3.17
CA GLN A 174 9.16 -11.78 3.67
C GLN A 174 10.13 -12.89 3.26
N ARG A 175 9.64 -14.02 2.74
CA ARG A 175 10.50 -15.09 2.17
C ARG A 175 11.06 -14.71 0.79
N GLY A 176 10.90 -13.42 0.38
CA GLY A 176 11.52 -12.82 -0.80
C GLY A 176 10.57 -12.14 -1.79
N ARG A 177 9.27 -12.45 -1.74
CA ARG A 177 8.28 -11.85 -2.62
C ARG A 177 8.17 -10.33 -2.41
N HIS A 178 8.31 -9.86 -1.18
CA HIS A 178 8.26 -8.44 -0.82
C HIS A 178 9.31 -7.59 -1.55
N LEU A 179 10.37 -8.22 -2.06
CA LEU A 179 11.42 -7.52 -2.81
C LEU A 179 11.13 -7.44 -4.32
N THR A 180 10.07 -8.13 -4.80
CA THR A 180 9.83 -8.29 -6.25
C THR A 180 8.35 -8.26 -6.62
N PHE A 181 7.49 -7.85 -5.70
CA PHE A 181 6.05 -7.79 -5.98
C PHE A 181 5.74 -6.81 -7.11
N MET A 182 4.59 -7.00 -7.72
CA MET A 182 4.07 -6.12 -8.78
C MET A 182 2.92 -5.30 -8.20
N PRO A 183 3.07 -3.98 -8.08
CA PRO A 183 1.96 -3.11 -7.66
C PRO A 183 0.73 -3.33 -8.55
N ARG A 184 -0.44 -3.36 -7.97
CA ARG A 184 -1.70 -3.71 -8.64
C ARG A 184 -2.33 -2.53 -9.38
N LEU A 185 -1.51 -1.78 -10.14
CA LEU A 185 -1.94 -0.57 -10.86
C LEU A 185 -2.95 -0.89 -11.97
N GLU A 186 -2.68 -1.90 -12.80
CA GLU A 186 -3.59 -2.27 -13.88
C GLU A 186 -4.92 -2.81 -13.34
N GLU A 187 -4.84 -3.59 -12.25
CA GLU A 187 -6.01 -4.15 -11.61
C GLU A 187 -6.88 -3.06 -11.00
N ALA A 188 -6.27 -2.12 -10.29
CA ALA A 188 -6.98 -1.01 -9.65
C ALA A 188 -7.61 -0.07 -10.69
N ASP A 189 -6.88 0.26 -11.75
CA ASP A 189 -7.41 1.09 -12.85
C ASP A 189 -8.62 0.41 -13.50
N TRP A 190 -8.52 -0.89 -13.77
CA TRP A 190 -9.64 -1.64 -14.34
C TRP A 190 -10.84 -1.70 -13.39
N LEU A 191 -10.58 -1.96 -12.10
CA LEU A 191 -11.64 -1.98 -11.08
C LEU A 191 -12.37 -0.65 -11.02
N SER A 192 -11.62 0.46 -10.89
CA SER A 192 -12.20 1.80 -10.71
C SER A 192 -12.96 2.30 -11.94
N ARG A 193 -12.59 1.83 -13.13
CA ARG A 193 -13.29 2.19 -14.39
C ARG A 193 -14.54 1.37 -14.65
N ASN A 194 -14.56 0.13 -14.22
CA ASN A 194 -15.63 -0.81 -14.62
C ASN A 194 -16.62 -1.13 -13.50
N PHE A 195 -16.24 -0.84 -12.26
CA PHE A 195 -17.05 -1.13 -11.08
C PHE A 195 -17.09 0.08 -10.15
N ARG A 196 -18.16 0.18 -9.40
CA ARG A 196 -18.23 1.13 -8.28
C ARG A 196 -17.63 0.45 -7.05
N ILE A 197 -16.34 0.65 -6.85
CA ILE A 197 -15.64 0.19 -5.65
C ILE A 197 -15.99 1.18 -4.53
N HIS A 198 -16.42 0.66 -3.39
CA HIS A 198 -16.87 1.52 -2.29
C HIS A 198 -15.71 1.92 -1.37
N ALA A 199 -14.76 1.02 -1.15
CA ALA A 199 -13.55 1.29 -0.36
C ALA A 199 -12.42 0.41 -0.88
N MET A 200 -11.18 0.89 -0.80
CA MET A 200 -10.01 0.12 -1.24
C MET A 200 -8.77 0.60 -0.51
N MET A 201 -7.81 -0.29 -0.30
CA MET A 201 -6.46 -0.01 0.17
C MET A 201 -5.54 -1.15 -0.26
N ASP A 202 -4.24 -0.96 -0.14
CA ASP A 202 -3.31 -2.08 -0.31
C ASP A 202 -3.04 -2.75 1.07
N LEU A 203 -2.44 -3.94 1.03
CA LEU A 203 -2.12 -4.72 2.22
C LEU A 203 -0.62 -4.63 2.49
N SER A 204 -0.22 -3.69 3.32
CA SER A 204 1.17 -3.42 3.68
C SER A 204 1.55 -3.99 5.06
N ASP A 205 0.64 -3.92 6.04
CA ASP A 205 0.92 -4.30 7.42
C ASP A 205 0.28 -5.64 7.80
N GLY A 206 -0.36 -6.26 6.84
CA GLY A 206 -1.05 -7.54 7.00
C GLY A 206 -2.56 -7.34 7.17
N LEU A 207 -3.32 -8.32 6.68
CA LEU A 207 -4.78 -8.23 6.67
C LEU A 207 -5.36 -7.97 8.06
N ALA A 208 -4.70 -8.46 9.12
CA ALA A 208 -5.14 -8.26 10.51
C ALA A 208 -5.10 -6.80 10.95
N MET A 209 -4.21 -5.98 10.37
CA MET A 209 -4.13 -4.54 10.63
C MET A 209 -4.96 -3.74 9.61
N ASP A 210 -4.84 -4.08 8.34
CA ASP A 210 -5.36 -3.26 7.26
C ASP A 210 -6.88 -3.38 7.10
N LEU A 211 -7.46 -4.57 7.29
CA LEU A 211 -8.91 -4.72 7.22
C LEU A 211 -9.65 -3.91 8.30
N PRO A 212 -9.21 -3.93 9.59
CA PRO A 212 -9.79 -3.04 10.59
C PRO A 212 -9.69 -1.55 10.22
N ARG A 213 -8.57 -1.12 9.60
CA ARG A 213 -8.40 0.29 9.17
C ARG A 213 -9.43 0.65 8.09
N LEU A 214 -9.61 -0.20 7.08
CA LEU A 214 -10.60 0.02 6.01
C LEU A 214 -12.02 0.03 6.58
N ALA A 215 -12.35 -0.91 7.47
CA ALA A 215 -13.66 -1.00 8.09
C ALA A 215 -13.95 0.24 8.96
N SER A 216 -12.97 0.63 9.79
CA SER A 216 -13.07 1.80 10.67
C SER A 216 -13.25 3.09 9.85
N ALA A 217 -12.45 3.28 8.79
CA ALA A 217 -12.58 4.44 7.90
C ALA A 217 -13.96 4.49 7.24
N SER A 218 -14.59 3.33 7.06
CA SER A 218 -15.94 3.22 6.48
C SER A 218 -17.06 3.25 7.53
N GLY A 219 -16.74 3.38 8.82
CA GLY A 219 -17.72 3.36 9.90
C GLY A 219 -18.42 2.02 10.05
N CYS A 220 -17.74 0.93 9.72
CA CYS A 220 -18.27 -0.44 9.71
C CYS A 220 -17.45 -1.36 10.61
N GLY A 221 -18.05 -2.47 10.99
CA GLY A 221 -17.34 -3.67 11.38
C GLY A 221 -17.21 -4.60 10.17
N PHE A 222 -16.74 -5.82 10.40
CA PHE A 222 -16.59 -6.80 9.31
C PHE A 222 -16.78 -8.23 9.83
N ARG A 223 -17.04 -9.14 8.90
CA ARG A 223 -17.05 -10.59 9.13
C ARG A 223 -16.08 -11.21 8.15
N LEU A 224 -15.01 -11.78 8.67
CA LEU A 224 -13.95 -12.41 7.88
C LEU A 224 -14.21 -13.92 7.75
N LYS A 225 -13.93 -14.49 6.58
CA LYS A 225 -13.98 -15.93 6.31
C LYS A 225 -12.53 -16.44 6.25
N GLU A 226 -11.96 -16.77 7.41
CA GLU A 226 -10.55 -17.17 7.51
C GLU A 226 -10.23 -18.37 6.63
N GLU A 227 -11.16 -19.31 6.49
CA GLU A 227 -10.99 -20.51 5.65
C GLU A 227 -10.88 -20.18 4.17
N ALA A 228 -11.34 -18.99 3.74
CA ALA A 228 -11.29 -18.55 2.35
C ALA A 228 -10.00 -17.79 2.00
N LEU A 229 -9.14 -17.47 2.98
CA LEU A 229 -7.95 -16.66 2.74
C LEU A 229 -7.08 -17.26 1.63
N PRO A 230 -6.65 -16.44 0.65
CA PRO A 230 -5.82 -16.94 -0.46
C PRO A 230 -4.35 -17.04 -0.03
N ARG A 231 -4.00 -18.13 0.62
CA ARG A 231 -2.67 -18.31 1.22
C ARG A 231 -1.59 -18.65 0.20
N SER A 232 -0.40 -18.12 0.40
CA SER A 232 0.80 -18.55 -0.31
C SER A 232 1.13 -20.01 0.06
N ARG A 233 1.89 -20.68 -0.80
CA ARG A 233 2.25 -22.10 -0.55
C ARG A 233 3.07 -22.23 0.74
N GLY A 234 2.64 -23.11 1.62
CA GLY A 234 3.32 -23.38 2.89
C GLY A 234 3.10 -22.29 3.95
N VAL A 235 2.02 -21.51 3.81
CA VAL A 235 1.66 -20.43 4.73
C VAL A 235 0.42 -20.84 5.52
N THR A 236 0.46 -20.65 6.82
CA THR A 236 -0.69 -20.91 7.71
C THR A 236 -1.74 -19.79 7.56
N ALA A 237 -2.93 -19.99 8.12
CA ALA A 237 -3.95 -18.94 8.16
C ALA A 237 -3.48 -17.74 8.99
N GLU A 238 -2.79 -18.01 10.09
CA GLU A 238 -2.24 -16.98 10.96
C GLU A 238 -1.18 -16.12 10.24
N GLU A 239 -0.25 -16.76 9.53
CA GLU A 239 0.74 -16.02 8.72
C GLU A 239 0.05 -15.19 7.62
N ALA A 240 -0.99 -15.73 6.97
CA ALA A 240 -1.73 -15.01 5.94
C ALA A 240 -2.48 -13.78 6.48
N LEU A 241 -2.86 -13.82 7.77
CA LEU A 241 -3.50 -12.68 8.44
C LEU A 241 -2.47 -11.63 8.87
N ARG A 242 -1.33 -12.08 9.40
CA ARG A 242 -0.42 -11.22 10.15
C ARG A 242 0.82 -10.77 9.40
N ASP A 243 1.29 -11.57 8.43
CA ASP A 243 2.47 -11.17 7.67
C ASP A 243 2.14 -9.91 6.87
N GLY A 244 2.99 -8.93 6.98
CA GLY A 244 2.88 -7.72 6.17
C GLY A 244 3.58 -7.87 4.82
N GLU A 245 3.60 -6.77 4.10
CA GLU A 245 4.33 -6.61 2.83
C GLU A 245 3.81 -7.50 1.71
N ASP A 246 2.49 -7.79 1.69
CA ASP A 246 1.87 -8.54 0.59
C ASP A 246 1.62 -7.66 -0.64
N TYR A 247 1.26 -6.38 -0.42
CA TYR A 247 1.01 -5.39 -1.48
C TYR A 247 -0.03 -5.89 -2.50
N GLU A 248 -1.05 -6.56 -1.98
CA GLU A 248 -2.25 -6.93 -2.72
C GLU A 248 -3.35 -5.90 -2.42
N LEU A 249 -4.38 -5.80 -3.26
CA LEU A 249 -5.51 -4.91 -2.98
C LEU A 249 -6.53 -5.60 -2.09
N LEU A 250 -7.00 -4.88 -1.08
CA LEU A 250 -8.20 -5.20 -0.31
C LEU A 250 -9.27 -4.18 -0.70
N PHE A 251 -10.45 -4.64 -1.12
CA PHE A 251 -11.51 -3.70 -1.51
C PHE A 251 -12.90 -4.21 -1.17
N ALA A 252 -13.83 -3.25 -1.04
CA ALA A 252 -15.24 -3.49 -0.73
C ALA A 252 -16.11 -3.11 -1.92
N ILE A 253 -17.04 -3.97 -2.28
CA ILE A 253 -17.94 -3.77 -3.43
C ILE A 253 -19.35 -4.30 -3.09
N ALA A 254 -20.38 -3.64 -3.62
CA ALA A 254 -21.76 -4.09 -3.43
C ALA A 254 -21.94 -5.54 -3.90
N GLU A 255 -22.63 -6.35 -3.11
CA GLU A 255 -22.88 -7.77 -3.39
C GLU A 255 -23.43 -8.00 -4.81
N ARG A 256 -24.36 -7.14 -5.25
CA ARG A 256 -24.99 -7.26 -6.59
C ARG A 256 -23.98 -7.17 -7.74
N SER A 257 -22.80 -6.57 -7.51
CA SER A 257 -21.75 -6.42 -8.53
C SER A 257 -20.77 -7.58 -8.54
N SER A 258 -20.80 -8.42 -7.50
CA SER A 258 -19.77 -9.45 -7.29
C SER A 258 -19.82 -10.55 -8.34
N GLN A 259 -20.99 -10.97 -8.78
CA GLN A 259 -21.10 -12.03 -9.81
C GLN A 259 -20.45 -11.59 -11.12
N ARG A 260 -20.71 -10.36 -11.54
CA ARG A 260 -20.10 -9.81 -12.76
C ARG A 260 -18.59 -9.69 -12.59
N LEU A 261 -18.13 -9.18 -11.42
CA LEU A 261 -16.70 -9.06 -11.12
C LEU A 261 -15.99 -10.42 -11.21
N LEU A 262 -16.57 -11.44 -10.56
CA LEU A 262 -15.97 -12.79 -10.54
C LEU A 262 -15.98 -13.46 -11.92
N ALA A 263 -16.94 -13.13 -12.78
CA ALA A 263 -16.99 -13.63 -14.15
C ALA A 263 -15.92 -12.97 -15.04
N GLU A 264 -15.77 -11.64 -14.94
CA GLU A 264 -14.87 -10.88 -15.81
C GLU A 264 -13.39 -10.93 -15.38
N TRP A 265 -13.12 -11.09 -14.06
CA TRP A 265 -11.76 -11.03 -13.51
C TRP A 265 -10.80 -12.05 -14.13
N PRO A 266 -11.12 -13.34 -14.19
CA PRO A 266 -10.17 -14.32 -14.76
C PRO A 266 -9.90 -14.13 -16.25
N GLU A 267 -10.83 -13.53 -16.98
CA GLU A 267 -10.62 -13.19 -18.39
C GLU A 267 -9.66 -12.01 -18.53
N ARG A 268 -9.78 -11.02 -17.65
CA ARG A 268 -8.97 -9.81 -17.71
C ARG A 268 -7.58 -10.01 -17.08
N PHE A 269 -7.50 -10.78 -16.00
CA PHE A 269 -6.25 -11.00 -15.26
C PHE A 269 -6.00 -12.51 -15.09
N PRO A 270 -5.70 -13.23 -16.18
CA PRO A 270 -5.45 -14.66 -16.09
C PRO A 270 -4.24 -14.96 -15.20
N GLY A 271 -4.42 -15.85 -14.25
CA GLY A 271 -3.38 -16.23 -13.29
C GLY A 271 -3.34 -15.43 -12.01
N LEU A 272 -4.07 -14.30 -11.92
CA LEU A 272 -4.19 -13.54 -10.68
C LEU A 272 -5.53 -13.85 -10.01
N LYS A 273 -5.46 -14.54 -8.88
CA LYS A 273 -6.68 -14.95 -8.15
C LYS A 273 -7.34 -13.72 -7.51
N LEU A 274 -8.67 -13.72 -7.47
CA LEU A 274 -9.49 -12.77 -6.71
C LEU A 274 -10.32 -13.58 -5.74
N THR A 275 -10.29 -13.21 -4.47
CA THR A 275 -10.92 -14.02 -3.42
C THR A 275 -11.81 -13.19 -2.50
N UNK A 276 -13.17 -13.36 -1.99
CA UNK A 276 -13.97 -12.96 -1.24
C UNK A 276 -13.56 -13.31 -0.10
N VAL A 277 -13.13 -12.67 0.70
CA VAL A 277 -12.62 -13.01 2.03
C VAL A 277 -13.60 -12.68 3.15
N GLY A 278 -14.69 -11.97 2.88
CA GLY A 278 -15.66 -11.60 3.92
C GLY A 278 -16.62 -10.55 3.47
N ALA A 279 -17.16 -9.79 4.42
CA ALA A 279 -18.10 -8.68 4.15
C ALA A 279 -18.00 -7.62 5.24
N LEU A 280 -18.27 -6.37 4.89
CA LEU A 280 -18.50 -5.30 5.86
C LEU A 280 -19.87 -5.50 6.55
N SER A 281 -19.99 -5.06 7.79
CA SER A 281 -21.15 -5.35 8.62
C SER A 281 -21.43 -4.20 9.59
N SER A 282 -22.69 -4.00 9.93
CA SER A 282 -23.06 -3.01 10.96
C SER A 282 -22.73 -3.51 12.38
N ASP A 283 -22.64 -4.83 12.56
CA ASP A 283 -22.50 -5.47 13.87
C ASP A 283 -21.31 -6.46 13.93
N GLY A 284 -20.39 -6.32 12.98
CA GLY A 284 -19.23 -7.20 12.90
C GLY A 284 -18.11 -6.81 13.85
N THR A 285 -17.04 -7.58 13.78
CA THR A 285 -15.81 -7.31 14.55
C THR A 285 -15.18 -5.98 14.13
N UNK A 286 -14.60 -5.45 14.98
CA UNK A 286 -13.99 -4.37 14.71
C UNK A 286 -12.67 -4.46 14.60
N GLY A 287 -12.03 -5.40 15.08
CA GLY A 287 -10.59 -5.59 15.06
C GLY A 287 -10.18 -7.04 15.00
N LEU A 288 -8.94 -7.25 14.62
CA LEU A 288 -8.25 -8.53 14.66
C LEU A 288 -6.96 -8.34 15.45
N SER A 289 -6.29 -9.43 15.83
CA SER A 289 -5.02 -9.35 16.55
C SER A 289 -3.86 -9.69 15.61
N GLY A 290 -2.78 -8.91 15.68
CA GLY A 290 -1.57 -9.14 14.90
C GLY A 290 -1.40 -8.14 13.77
N GLY A 291 -0.43 -8.40 12.91
CA GLY A 291 0.01 -7.47 11.88
C GLY A 291 1.22 -6.68 12.35
N TRP A 292 1.78 -5.87 11.47
CA TRP A 292 3.00 -5.10 11.74
C TRP A 292 2.67 -3.73 12.35
N ASP A 293 3.45 -3.33 13.35
CA ASP A 293 3.40 -1.96 13.93
C ASP A 293 4.83 -1.51 14.17
N HIS A 294 5.22 -0.38 13.59
CA HIS A 294 6.60 0.12 13.64
C HIS A 294 7.10 0.43 15.07
N PHE A 295 6.22 0.61 16.03
CA PHE A 295 6.59 1.00 17.40
C PHE A 295 6.24 -0.04 18.46
N ARG A 296 5.67 -1.18 18.06
CA ARG A 296 5.32 -2.29 18.97
C ARG A 296 5.90 -3.61 18.48
N GLU A 297 6.40 -4.42 19.42
CA GLU A 297 6.88 -5.78 19.15
C GLU A 297 5.73 -6.78 19.09
#